data_69ac70d1d5d967151589eb0e68a60d49
#
_entry.id   69ac70d1d5d967151589eb0e68a60d49
#
_cell.length_a   1.000
_cell.length_b   1.000
_cell.length_c   1.000
_cell.angle_alpha   90.00
_cell.angle_beta   90.00
_cell.angle_gamma   90.00
#
_symmetry.space_group_name_H-M   'P 1'
#
loop_
_entity.id
_entity.type
_entity.pdbx_description
1 polymer ?
#
loop_
_entity_poly.entity_id
_entity_poly.type
_entity_poly.pdbx_seq_one_letter_code
_entity_poly.pdbx_strand_id
1 'polypeptide(L)'
;MHQASDARYSSMPYHRCGKSGLLLPAVSLGFWHNFGDTGRYETMKQLCFTAFDHGITHFDLANNYGPEPGSAEKNCGRLLHEYFHHHRDELIISTKAGYEMWTGPYGDLGSRKYLLASLDQSLKRLNLDYVDIFYHHHMDPSTPLEETMDVLATAVSSGKALYVGLSNYDGPTLEKATAILDEMHVPFIINQNRYNIFDRTVERNGLKETAHRLGKGLITFSPLAQGLLTNRYLNGVPADSRIAHDGRFLQQSALTPERLQQIRDLNDLAAERGQTLAEMSLAWLLHDGMVASVLVGASRPQQLIDNIGALRNTSFSDEELRRIDGISL
;
A
#
# COMPACT_ATOMS: atom_id res chain seq x y z
N MET A 1 -18.88 18.67 8.83
CA MET A 1 -17.63 18.90 8.09
C MET A 1 -16.48 18.60 9.03
N HIS A 2 -15.44 17.87 8.63
CA HIS A 2 -14.25 17.68 9.44
C HIS A 2 -13.42 18.97 9.44
N GLN A 3 -13.02 19.41 10.61
CA GLN A 3 -12.05 20.51 10.73
C GLN A 3 -10.66 19.89 10.88
N ALA A 4 -9.92 19.87 9.78
CA ALA A 4 -8.59 19.27 9.76
C ALA A 4 -7.60 20.06 10.64
N SER A 5 -6.62 19.36 11.20
CA SER A 5 -5.55 20.00 11.98
C SER A 5 -4.70 20.91 11.08
N ASP A 6 -4.49 22.15 11.50
CA ASP A 6 -3.59 23.09 10.78
C ASP A 6 -2.13 22.62 10.81
N ALA A 7 -1.74 21.83 11.83
CA ALA A 7 -0.41 21.27 11.99
C ALA A 7 -0.19 19.95 11.27
N ARG A 8 -1.17 19.44 10.48
CA ARG A 8 -1.13 18.10 9.89
C ARG A 8 0.12 17.78 9.06
N TYR A 9 0.72 18.77 8.45
CA TYR A 9 1.92 18.59 7.62
C TYR A 9 3.25 18.76 8.37
N SER A 10 3.22 19.14 9.67
CA SER A 10 4.44 19.55 10.40
C SER A 10 5.35 18.38 10.80
N SER A 11 4.82 17.18 10.93
CA SER A 11 5.56 16.00 11.45
C SER A 11 5.66 14.84 10.47
N MET A 12 4.90 14.84 9.36
CA MET A 12 4.95 13.78 8.35
C MET A 12 6.04 14.10 7.33
N PRO A 13 7.07 13.24 7.17
CA PRO A 13 7.98 13.34 6.04
C PRO A 13 7.28 12.99 4.73
N TYR A 14 7.61 13.75 3.67
CA TYR A 14 7.12 13.49 2.32
C TYR A 14 8.28 13.15 1.41
N HIS A 15 8.20 12.00 0.75
CA HIS A 15 9.23 11.51 -0.14
C HIS A 15 8.78 11.64 -1.59
N ARG A 16 9.70 12.03 -2.46
CA ARG A 16 9.43 12.10 -3.89
C ARG A 16 9.19 10.70 -4.45
N CYS A 17 8.12 10.55 -5.21
CA CYS A 17 7.80 9.29 -5.88
C CYS A 17 8.72 9.11 -7.10
N GLY A 18 9.84 8.47 -6.89
CA GLY A 18 10.90 8.34 -7.88
C GLY A 18 11.39 9.70 -8.39
N LYS A 19 11.49 9.86 -9.71
CA LYS A 19 11.87 11.13 -10.38
C LYS A 19 10.67 12.00 -10.76
N SER A 20 9.46 11.66 -10.30
CA SER A 20 8.25 12.46 -10.58
C SER A 20 8.16 13.70 -9.70
N GLY A 21 7.20 14.59 -10.01
CA GLY A 21 6.86 15.74 -9.17
C GLY A 21 6.04 15.39 -7.92
N LEU A 22 5.45 14.18 -7.89
CA LEU A 22 4.55 13.77 -6.81
C LEU A 22 5.34 13.45 -5.52
N LEU A 23 4.86 13.99 -4.40
CA LEU A 23 5.34 13.65 -3.05
C LEU A 23 4.33 12.72 -2.38
N LEU A 24 4.81 11.63 -1.79
CA LEU A 24 4.01 10.73 -0.97
C LEU A 24 4.38 10.88 0.51
N PRO A 25 3.41 10.80 1.44
CA PRO A 25 3.72 10.71 2.87
C PRO A 25 4.50 9.41 3.14
N ALA A 26 5.43 9.44 4.07
CA ALA A 26 6.21 8.24 4.44
C ALA A 26 5.31 7.06 4.88
N VAL A 27 4.13 7.38 5.42
CA VAL A 27 3.08 6.41 5.78
C VAL A 27 1.82 6.73 4.98
N SER A 28 1.24 5.74 4.32
CA SER A 28 -0.01 5.81 3.55
C SER A 28 -1.08 4.92 4.16
N LEU A 29 -2.37 5.28 3.99
CA LEU A 29 -3.50 4.51 4.52
C LEU A 29 -4.02 3.51 3.47
N GLY A 30 -3.96 2.22 3.80
CA GLY A 30 -4.50 1.14 2.97
C GLY A 30 -5.94 0.78 3.34
N PHE A 31 -6.79 0.64 2.33
CA PHE A 31 -8.25 0.40 2.49
C PHE A 31 -8.66 -1.08 2.35
N TRP A 32 -7.73 -2.01 2.43
CA TRP A 32 -8.02 -3.40 2.06
C TRP A 32 -9.05 -4.10 2.94
N HIS A 33 -8.92 -4.14 4.27
CA HIS A 33 -9.78 -4.99 5.12
C HIS A 33 -10.85 -4.26 5.92
N ASN A 34 -10.56 -3.04 6.35
CA ASN A 34 -11.37 -2.38 7.38
C ASN A 34 -12.36 -1.37 6.80
N PHE A 35 -12.43 -1.27 5.48
CA PHE A 35 -13.24 -0.27 4.78
C PHE A 35 -14.37 -0.87 3.93
N GLY A 36 -14.59 -2.21 4.03
CA GLY A 36 -15.70 -2.90 3.36
C GLY A 36 -17.03 -2.81 4.12
N ASP A 37 -18.06 -3.45 3.56
CA ASP A 37 -19.44 -3.40 4.10
C ASP A 37 -19.61 -4.06 5.47
N THR A 38 -18.68 -4.92 5.90
CA THR A 38 -18.66 -5.51 7.25
C THR A 38 -18.06 -4.57 8.30
N GLY A 39 -17.40 -3.50 7.88
CA GLY A 39 -16.80 -2.51 8.78
C GLY A 39 -17.83 -1.48 9.28
N ARG A 40 -17.55 -0.89 10.44
CA ARG A 40 -18.37 0.21 10.97
C ARG A 40 -17.96 1.52 10.30
N TYR A 41 -18.89 2.18 9.63
CA TYR A 41 -18.63 3.45 8.92
C TYR A 41 -18.02 4.53 9.84
N GLU A 42 -18.46 4.62 11.10
CA GLU A 42 -17.91 5.55 12.07
C GLU A 42 -16.40 5.28 12.35
N THR A 43 -16.00 4.01 12.40
CA THR A 43 -14.59 3.65 12.55
C THR A 43 -13.76 4.04 11.31
N MET A 44 -14.30 3.82 10.11
CA MET A 44 -13.66 4.25 8.85
C MET A 44 -13.46 5.75 8.82
N LYS A 45 -14.49 6.50 9.22
CA LYS A 45 -14.45 7.97 9.32
C LYS A 45 -13.35 8.42 10.29
N GLN A 46 -13.29 7.85 11.49
CA GLN A 46 -12.28 8.20 12.48
C GLN A 46 -10.85 7.85 12.00
N LEU A 47 -10.69 6.74 11.29
CA LEU A 47 -9.39 6.38 10.68
C LEU A 47 -8.95 7.41 9.65
N CYS A 48 -9.85 7.83 8.76
CA CYS A 48 -9.54 8.84 7.74
C CYS A 48 -9.23 10.21 8.36
N PHE A 49 -9.98 10.63 9.38
CA PHE A 49 -9.72 11.88 10.10
C PHE A 49 -8.36 11.83 10.79
N THR A 50 -8.09 10.76 11.55
CA THR A 50 -6.80 10.59 12.21
C THR A 50 -5.64 10.55 11.21
N ALA A 51 -5.81 9.84 10.09
CA ALA A 51 -4.80 9.78 9.03
C ALA A 51 -4.50 11.19 8.49
N PHE A 52 -5.52 11.92 8.08
CA PHE A 52 -5.37 13.24 7.49
C PHE A 52 -4.80 14.26 8.48
N ASP A 53 -5.28 14.26 9.73
CA ASP A 53 -4.79 15.14 10.80
C ASP A 53 -3.32 14.92 11.18
N HIS A 54 -2.76 13.77 10.81
CA HIS A 54 -1.34 13.43 10.98
C HIS A 54 -0.53 13.46 9.66
N GLY A 55 -1.08 14.05 8.59
CA GLY A 55 -0.38 14.23 7.33
C GLY A 55 -0.35 13.01 6.40
N ILE A 56 -1.12 11.97 6.69
CA ILE A 56 -1.34 10.87 5.74
C ILE A 56 -2.31 11.35 4.68
N THR A 57 -1.78 11.78 3.55
CA THR A 57 -2.55 12.32 2.42
C THR A 57 -2.85 11.28 1.34
N HIS A 58 -2.23 10.11 1.39
CA HIS A 58 -2.43 9.05 0.40
C HIS A 58 -3.36 7.96 0.93
N PHE A 59 -4.49 7.75 0.24
CA PHE A 59 -5.48 6.70 0.47
C PHE A 59 -5.42 5.70 -0.68
N ASP A 60 -5.05 4.46 -0.37
CA ASP A 60 -4.79 3.42 -1.36
C ASP A 60 -5.88 2.36 -1.37
N LEU A 61 -6.55 2.23 -2.51
CA LEU A 61 -7.68 1.34 -2.75
C LEU A 61 -7.38 0.32 -3.87
N ALA A 62 -8.34 -0.54 -4.15
CA ALA A 62 -8.46 -1.34 -5.37
C ALA A 62 -9.93 -1.64 -5.62
N ASN A 63 -10.27 -1.93 -6.88
CA ASN A 63 -11.63 -2.24 -7.29
C ASN A 63 -12.24 -3.42 -6.53
N ASN A 64 -11.42 -4.42 -6.16
CA ASN A 64 -11.85 -5.63 -5.47
C ASN A 64 -11.76 -5.56 -3.94
N TYR A 65 -11.40 -4.41 -3.35
CA TYR A 65 -11.33 -4.31 -1.89
C TYR A 65 -12.72 -4.29 -1.26
N GLY A 66 -12.82 -5.01 -0.13
CA GLY A 66 -14.06 -5.24 0.59
C GLY A 66 -13.87 -5.99 1.91
N PRO A 67 -14.72 -6.96 2.25
CA PRO A 67 -15.87 -7.53 1.53
C PRO A 67 -17.05 -6.57 1.45
N GLU A 68 -17.93 -6.58 0.51
CA GLU A 68 -17.96 -7.10 -0.84
C GLU A 68 -17.00 -6.36 -1.81
N PRO A 69 -16.56 -6.96 -2.95
CA PRO A 69 -15.72 -6.27 -3.92
C PRO A 69 -16.33 -4.92 -4.33
N GLY A 70 -15.52 -3.85 -4.27
CA GLY A 70 -15.95 -2.49 -4.55
C GLY A 70 -16.53 -1.73 -3.38
N SER A 71 -16.81 -2.38 -2.23
CA SER A 71 -17.39 -1.69 -1.07
C SER A 71 -16.42 -0.70 -0.42
N ALA A 72 -15.12 -1.00 -0.43
CA ALA A 72 -14.13 -0.06 0.08
C ALA A 72 -14.11 1.25 -0.73
N GLU A 73 -14.21 1.18 -2.06
CA GLU A 73 -14.32 2.38 -2.91
C GLU A 73 -15.63 3.14 -2.67
N LYS A 74 -16.77 2.44 -2.50
CA LYS A 74 -18.05 3.09 -2.17
C LYS A 74 -17.98 3.84 -0.85
N ASN A 75 -17.42 3.21 0.19
CA ASN A 75 -17.27 3.83 1.50
C ASN A 75 -16.28 5.00 1.47
N CYS A 76 -15.18 4.87 0.74
CA CYS A 76 -14.23 5.98 0.51
C CYS A 76 -14.91 7.14 -0.22
N GLY A 77 -15.62 6.87 -1.32
CA GLY A 77 -16.35 7.90 -2.08
C GLY A 77 -17.36 8.65 -1.22
N ARG A 78 -18.08 7.93 -0.35
CA ARG A 78 -18.97 8.54 0.63
C ARG A 78 -18.20 9.46 1.62
N LEU A 79 -17.07 8.98 2.17
CA LEU A 79 -16.24 9.76 3.09
C LEU A 79 -15.67 11.01 2.42
N LEU A 80 -15.18 10.89 1.17
CA LEU A 80 -14.68 12.02 0.39
C LEU A 80 -15.77 13.06 0.17
N HIS A 81 -16.96 12.64 -0.23
CA HIS A 81 -18.08 13.55 -0.47
C HIS A 81 -18.59 14.22 0.81
N GLU A 82 -18.78 13.46 1.92
CA GLU A 82 -19.35 13.99 3.15
C GLU A 82 -18.38 14.87 3.95
N TYR A 83 -17.06 14.57 3.90
CA TYR A 83 -16.10 15.18 4.85
C TYR A 83 -14.86 15.79 4.22
N PHE A 84 -14.42 15.33 3.05
CA PHE A 84 -13.14 15.71 2.45
C PHE A 84 -13.26 16.43 1.10
N HIS A 85 -14.47 16.75 0.63
CA HIS A 85 -14.64 17.40 -0.68
C HIS A 85 -13.87 18.71 -0.82
N HIS A 86 -13.70 19.49 0.26
CA HIS A 86 -12.87 20.71 0.26
C HIS A 86 -11.36 20.42 0.32
N HIS A 87 -10.98 19.20 0.60
CA HIS A 87 -9.58 18.75 0.70
C HIS A 87 -9.18 17.79 -0.42
N ARG A 88 -10.02 17.67 -1.49
CA ARG A 88 -9.73 16.71 -2.57
C ARG A 88 -8.35 16.93 -3.18
N ASP A 89 -7.95 18.17 -3.37
CA ASP A 89 -6.67 18.55 -3.99
C ASP A 89 -5.46 18.39 -3.04
N GLU A 90 -5.72 18.16 -1.76
CA GLU A 90 -4.71 17.80 -0.76
C GLU A 90 -4.53 16.28 -0.62
N LEU A 91 -5.42 15.48 -1.21
CA LEU A 91 -5.44 14.02 -1.12
C LEU A 91 -4.93 13.37 -2.40
N ILE A 92 -4.20 12.28 -2.24
CA ILE A 92 -3.82 11.36 -3.30
C ILE A 92 -4.71 10.14 -3.16
N ILE A 93 -5.60 9.93 -4.12
CA ILE A 93 -6.50 8.77 -4.17
C ILE A 93 -5.99 7.82 -5.24
N SER A 94 -5.59 6.63 -4.83
CA SER A 94 -5.18 5.58 -5.76
C SER A 94 -6.15 4.41 -5.79
N THR A 95 -6.35 3.82 -6.96
CA THR A 95 -7.07 2.56 -7.11
C THR A 95 -6.41 1.66 -8.13
N LYS A 96 -6.83 0.39 -8.16
CA LYS A 96 -6.19 -0.67 -8.94
C LYS A 96 -7.25 -1.57 -9.57
N ALA A 97 -6.91 -2.18 -10.70
CA ALA A 97 -7.66 -3.28 -11.30
C ALA A 97 -6.70 -4.36 -11.81
N GLY A 98 -7.12 -5.63 -11.75
CA GLY A 98 -6.31 -6.77 -12.17
C GLY A 98 -6.78 -8.09 -11.56
N TYR A 99 -7.33 -8.09 -10.36
CA TYR A 99 -7.95 -9.28 -9.73
C TYR A 99 -9.43 -9.38 -10.05
N GLU A 100 -9.98 -10.58 -9.91
CA GLU A 100 -11.39 -10.87 -10.23
C GLU A 100 -12.37 -9.93 -9.51
N MET A 101 -13.25 -9.34 -10.32
CA MET A 101 -14.38 -8.51 -9.87
C MET A 101 -15.73 -9.12 -10.17
N TRP A 102 -15.82 -9.92 -11.23
CA TRP A 102 -17.04 -10.66 -11.62
C TRP A 102 -16.65 -11.91 -12.37
N THR A 103 -17.53 -12.89 -12.37
CA THR A 103 -17.31 -14.18 -13.03
C THR A 103 -17.31 -14.09 -14.54
N GLY A 104 -16.55 -14.96 -15.19
CA GLY A 104 -16.48 -15.09 -16.65
C GLY A 104 -15.23 -14.44 -17.26
N PRO A 105 -15.10 -14.45 -18.59
CA PRO A 105 -13.82 -14.17 -19.27
C PRO A 105 -13.43 -12.68 -19.32
N TYR A 106 -14.22 -11.78 -18.75
CA TYR A 106 -14.01 -10.33 -18.85
C TYR A 106 -13.93 -9.64 -17.49
N GLY A 107 -13.81 -10.42 -16.42
CA GLY A 107 -13.87 -9.91 -15.04
C GLY A 107 -12.54 -9.90 -14.29
N ASP A 108 -11.40 -10.19 -14.95
CA ASP A 108 -10.09 -10.37 -14.34
C ASP A 108 -8.95 -9.97 -15.30
N LEU A 109 -7.72 -9.94 -14.79
CA LEU A 109 -6.45 -9.84 -15.51
C LEU A 109 -6.17 -8.46 -16.16
N GLY A 110 -5.37 -8.44 -17.25
CA GLY A 110 -4.78 -7.23 -17.81
C GLY A 110 -5.41 -6.71 -19.10
N SER A 111 -6.51 -7.33 -19.60
CA SER A 111 -7.08 -6.96 -20.89
C SER A 111 -7.64 -5.53 -20.89
N ARG A 112 -7.55 -4.88 -22.07
CA ARG A 112 -8.11 -3.54 -22.30
C ARG A 112 -9.58 -3.45 -21.89
N LYS A 113 -10.38 -4.47 -22.25
CA LYS A 113 -11.80 -4.52 -21.93
C LYS A 113 -12.05 -4.48 -20.42
N TYR A 114 -11.33 -5.31 -19.66
CA TYR A 114 -11.51 -5.41 -18.22
C TYR A 114 -11.02 -4.14 -17.49
N LEU A 115 -9.81 -3.68 -17.79
CA LEU A 115 -9.19 -2.59 -17.04
C LEU A 115 -9.91 -1.25 -17.23
N LEU A 116 -10.35 -0.92 -18.46
CA LEU A 116 -11.11 0.31 -18.70
C LEU A 116 -12.50 0.26 -18.06
N ALA A 117 -13.20 -0.88 -18.16
CA ALA A 117 -14.48 -1.06 -17.49
C ALA A 117 -14.33 -0.95 -15.96
N SER A 118 -13.26 -1.51 -15.40
CA SER A 118 -12.96 -1.44 -13.98
C SER A 118 -12.67 -0.02 -13.52
N LEU A 119 -11.87 0.74 -14.26
CA LEU A 119 -11.58 2.15 -13.94
C LEU A 119 -12.88 2.97 -13.94
N ASP A 120 -13.74 2.81 -14.95
CA ASP A 120 -15.02 3.52 -15.01
C ASP A 120 -15.95 3.18 -13.85
N GLN A 121 -15.97 1.91 -13.43
CA GLN A 121 -16.72 1.47 -12.27
C GLN A 121 -16.14 2.01 -10.97
N SER A 122 -14.81 2.04 -10.85
CA SER A 122 -14.11 2.60 -9.68
C SER A 122 -14.40 4.09 -9.50
N LEU A 123 -14.31 4.87 -10.58
CA LEU A 123 -14.65 6.31 -10.55
C LEU A 123 -16.10 6.54 -10.10
N LYS A 124 -17.06 5.71 -10.58
CA LYS A 124 -18.45 5.79 -10.13
C LYS A 124 -18.61 5.45 -8.65
N ARG A 125 -17.93 4.42 -8.14
CA ARG A 125 -17.98 4.06 -6.71
C ARG A 125 -17.34 5.11 -5.83
N LEU A 126 -16.21 5.68 -6.26
CA LEU A 126 -15.51 6.75 -5.58
C LEU A 126 -16.22 8.11 -5.67
N ASN A 127 -17.16 8.26 -6.61
CA ASN A 127 -17.80 9.53 -6.94
C ASN A 127 -16.78 10.61 -7.28
N LEU A 128 -15.81 10.27 -8.15
CA LEU A 128 -14.73 11.12 -8.61
C LEU A 128 -14.68 11.12 -10.16
N ASP A 129 -14.23 12.23 -10.72
CA ASP A 129 -13.96 12.35 -12.16
C ASP A 129 -12.62 11.71 -12.54
N TYR A 130 -11.65 11.69 -11.61
CA TYR A 130 -10.33 11.09 -11.80
C TYR A 130 -9.77 10.54 -10.47
N VAL A 131 -8.83 9.61 -10.59
CA VAL A 131 -7.94 9.20 -9.50
C VAL A 131 -6.53 9.77 -9.71
N ASP A 132 -5.79 9.98 -8.62
CA ASP A 132 -4.42 10.47 -8.74
C ASP A 132 -3.49 9.40 -9.31
N ILE A 133 -3.63 8.13 -8.88
CA ILE A 133 -2.84 7.03 -9.40
C ILE A 133 -3.76 5.85 -9.74
N PHE A 134 -3.67 5.35 -10.98
CA PHE A 134 -4.31 4.10 -11.38
C PHE A 134 -3.26 3.00 -11.58
N TYR A 135 -3.44 1.85 -10.92
CA TYR A 135 -2.52 0.72 -11.00
C TYR A 135 -3.09 -0.45 -11.82
N HIS A 136 -2.22 -1.09 -12.61
CA HIS A 136 -2.42 -2.50 -12.93
C HIS A 136 -1.99 -3.36 -11.74
N HIS A 137 -2.92 -4.18 -11.21
CA HIS A 137 -2.82 -4.73 -9.85
C HIS A 137 -1.86 -5.92 -9.74
N HIS A 138 -1.66 -6.68 -10.83
CA HIS A 138 -0.67 -7.76 -10.90
C HIS A 138 -0.33 -8.10 -12.33
N MET A 139 0.85 -8.72 -12.55
CA MET A 139 1.24 -9.20 -13.87
C MET A 139 0.22 -10.19 -14.44
N ASP A 140 -0.04 -10.06 -15.74
CA ASP A 140 -0.84 -11.00 -16.51
C ASP A 140 0.01 -11.57 -17.66
N PRO A 141 0.49 -12.82 -17.53
CA PRO A 141 1.32 -13.43 -18.57
C PRO A 141 0.52 -13.84 -19.83
N SER A 142 -0.81 -13.77 -19.79
CA SER A 142 -1.68 -14.17 -20.89
C SER A 142 -2.12 -13.01 -21.79
N THR A 143 -2.02 -11.76 -21.29
CA THR A 143 -2.28 -10.54 -22.09
C THR A 143 -0.93 -9.94 -22.54
N PRO A 144 -0.79 -9.55 -23.83
CA PRO A 144 0.39 -8.81 -24.27
C PRO A 144 0.64 -7.59 -23.39
N LEU A 145 1.89 -7.42 -22.96
CA LEU A 145 2.27 -6.34 -22.04
C LEU A 145 1.94 -4.97 -22.64
N GLU A 146 2.11 -4.83 -23.94
CA GLU A 146 1.80 -3.63 -24.73
C GLU A 146 0.31 -3.25 -24.64
N GLU A 147 -0.61 -4.24 -24.67
CA GLU A 147 -2.03 -4.00 -24.51
C GLU A 147 -2.34 -3.42 -23.12
N THR A 148 -1.79 -4.03 -22.08
CA THR A 148 -1.96 -3.54 -20.70
C THR A 148 -1.38 -2.14 -20.52
N MET A 149 -0.21 -1.87 -21.07
CA MET A 149 0.43 -0.53 -20.98
C MET A 149 -0.36 0.53 -21.76
N ASP A 150 -0.91 0.18 -22.92
CA ASP A 150 -1.79 1.07 -23.71
C ASP A 150 -3.10 1.43 -22.96
N VAL A 151 -3.60 0.53 -22.12
CA VAL A 151 -4.72 0.86 -21.22
C VAL A 151 -4.32 1.95 -20.23
N LEU A 152 -3.16 1.85 -19.63
CA LEU A 152 -2.66 2.86 -18.68
C LEU A 152 -2.46 4.22 -19.38
N ALA A 153 -1.94 4.20 -20.61
CA ALA A 153 -1.86 5.37 -21.48
C ALA A 153 -3.24 5.99 -21.73
N THR A 154 -4.24 5.15 -22.04
CA THR A 154 -5.62 5.59 -22.23
C THR A 154 -6.21 6.20 -20.97
N ALA A 155 -5.96 5.64 -19.79
CA ALA A 155 -6.44 6.19 -18.51
C ALA A 155 -5.94 7.62 -18.29
N VAL A 156 -4.68 7.90 -18.60
CA VAL A 156 -4.09 9.24 -18.48
C VAL A 156 -4.61 10.18 -19.57
N SER A 157 -4.57 9.76 -20.84
CA SER A 157 -4.97 10.63 -21.96
C SER A 157 -6.44 11.00 -21.94
N SER A 158 -7.30 10.16 -21.33
CA SER A 158 -8.73 10.45 -21.12
C SER A 158 -8.99 11.30 -19.86
N GLY A 159 -7.96 11.68 -19.09
CA GLY A 159 -8.09 12.47 -17.87
C GLY A 159 -8.67 11.70 -16.67
N LYS A 160 -8.74 10.37 -16.73
CA LYS A 160 -9.28 9.52 -15.66
C LYS A 160 -8.25 9.14 -14.60
N ALA A 161 -6.96 9.32 -14.88
CA ALA A 161 -5.86 9.19 -13.94
C ALA A 161 -4.81 10.24 -14.21
N LEU A 162 -4.19 10.80 -13.16
CA LEU A 162 -3.08 11.76 -13.31
C LEU A 162 -1.76 11.02 -13.54
N TYR A 163 -1.56 9.91 -12.84
CA TYR A 163 -0.39 9.06 -12.91
C TYR A 163 -0.81 7.60 -13.00
N VAL A 164 0.12 6.76 -13.43
CA VAL A 164 -0.09 5.31 -13.41
C VAL A 164 0.99 4.60 -12.61
N GLY A 165 0.64 3.42 -12.13
CA GLY A 165 1.50 2.53 -11.37
C GLY A 165 1.33 1.08 -11.79
N LEU A 166 2.28 0.25 -11.36
CA LEU A 166 2.22 -1.20 -11.49
C LEU A 166 2.29 -1.83 -10.10
N SER A 167 1.68 -3.01 -9.93
CA SER A 167 1.69 -3.73 -8.67
C SER A 167 2.00 -5.21 -8.90
N ASN A 168 2.78 -5.81 -7.99
CA ASN A 168 3.19 -7.21 -8.05
C ASN A 168 3.96 -7.58 -9.33
N TYR A 169 4.74 -6.65 -9.86
CA TYR A 169 5.68 -6.90 -10.95
C TYR A 169 7.05 -7.33 -10.40
N ASP A 170 7.82 -8.03 -11.22
CA ASP A 170 9.24 -8.32 -10.98
C ASP A 170 10.15 -7.30 -11.71
N GLY A 171 11.44 -7.32 -11.43
CA GLY A 171 12.40 -6.40 -12.02
C GLY A 171 12.45 -6.45 -13.55
N PRO A 172 12.61 -7.63 -14.18
CA PRO A 172 12.64 -7.75 -15.64
C PRO A 172 11.38 -7.27 -16.34
N THR A 173 10.20 -7.57 -15.79
CA THR A 173 8.92 -7.13 -16.38
C THR A 173 8.68 -5.63 -16.15
N LEU A 174 9.09 -5.10 -14.98
CA LEU A 174 9.07 -3.67 -14.71
C LEU A 174 9.91 -2.89 -15.72
N GLU A 175 11.09 -3.39 -16.07
CA GLU A 175 11.96 -2.73 -17.04
C GLU A 175 11.32 -2.66 -18.42
N LYS A 176 10.74 -3.76 -18.90
CA LYS A 176 10.00 -3.81 -20.19
C LYS A 176 8.80 -2.87 -20.19
N ALA A 177 7.97 -2.93 -19.14
CA ALA A 177 6.80 -2.06 -19.00
C ALA A 177 7.20 -0.58 -18.98
N THR A 178 8.30 -0.24 -18.28
CA THR A 178 8.82 1.12 -18.25
C THR A 178 9.22 1.61 -19.64
N ALA A 179 9.93 0.79 -20.43
CA ALA A 179 10.34 1.17 -21.78
C ALA A 179 9.12 1.47 -22.67
N ILE A 180 8.06 0.65 -22.60
CA ILE A 180 6.83 0.85 -23.37
C ILE A 180 6.12 2.16 -22.92
N LEU A 181 5.99 2.39 -21.62
CA LEU A 181 5.29 3.56 -21.11
C LEU A 181 6.08 4.86 -21.34
N ASP A 182 7.41 4.81 -21.27
CA ASP A 182 8.28 5.95 -21.57
C ASP A 182 8.21 6.33 -23.07
N GLU A 183 8.15 5.35 -23.99
CA GLU A 183 7.92 5.57 -25.43
C GLU A 183 6.57 6.24 -25.70
N MET A 184 5.54 5.87 -24.92
CA MET A 184 4.21 6.46 -25.00
C MET A 184 4.10 7.81 -24.25
N HIS A 185 5.16 8.28 -23.60
CA HIS A 185 5.18 9.48 -22.75
C HIS A 185 4.15 9.46 -21.61
N VAL A 186 3.90 8.27 -21.04
CA VAL A 186 2.96 8.08 -19.95
C VAL A 186 3.64 8.35 -18.61
N PRO A 187 3.02 9.11 -17.69
CA PRO A 187 3.58 9.40 -16.37
C PRO A 187 3.49 8.17 -15.44
N PHE A 188 4.26 7.13 -15.74
CA PHE A 188 4.45 5.97 -14.89
C PHE A 188 5.47 6.31 -13.79
N ILE A 189 5.03 6.31 -12.54
CA ILE A 189 5.83 6.85 -11.44
C ILE A 189 6.14 5.87 -10.32
N ILE A 190 5.37 4.77 -10.17
CA ILE A 190 5.40 3.98 -8.94
C ILE A 190 5.11 2.50 -9.18
N ASN A 191 5.80 1.65 -8.39
CA ASN A 191 5.47 0.23 -8.27
C ASN A 191 5.06 -0.11 -6.84
N GLN A 192 4.03 -0.94 -6.67
CA GLN A 192 3.52 -1.36 -5.37
C GLN A 192 3.69 -2.87 -5.20
N ASN A 193 4.47 -3.30 -4.21
CA ASN A 193 4.71 -4.72 -3.93
C ASN A 193 4.64 -5.05 -2.45
N ARG A 194 4.44 -6.34 -2.15
CA ARG A 194 4.65 -6.86 -0.80
C ARG A 194 6.13 -6.75 -0.45
N TYR A 195 6.42 -6.13 0.69
CA TYR A 195 7.78 -6.06 1.21
C TYR A 195 7.75 -5.85 2.72
N ASN A 196 8.49 -6.67 3.45
CA ASN A 196 8.68 -6.59 4.89
C ASN A 196 9.88 -7.44 5.29
N ILE A 197 10.28 -7.41 6.55
CA ILE A 197 11.45 -8.14 7.07
C ILE A 197 11.39 -9.64 6.74
N PHE A 198 10.19 -10.27 6.74
CA PHE A 198 10.00 -11.70 6.45
C PHE A 198 9.75 -12.02 4.98
N ASP A 199 9.43 -11.04 4.15
CA ASP A 199 9.22 -11.24 2.70
C ASP A 199 10.05 -10.21 1.92
N ARG A 200 11.20 -10.67 1.46
CA ARG A 200 12.20 -9.89 0.73
C ARG A 200 12.23 -10.26 -0.76
N THR A 201 11.10 -10.68 -1.30
CA THR A 201 10.98 -11.10 -2.71
C THR A 201 11.38 -9.99 -3.67
N VAL A 202 11.05 -8.72 -3.37
CA VAL A 202 11.40 -7.56 -4.21
C VAL A 202 12.91 -7.31 -4.33
N GLU A 203 13.70 -7.78 -3.36
CA GLU A 203 15.17 -7.74 -3.44
C GLU A 203 15.66 -8.88 -4.36
N ARG A 204 15.17 -10.12 -4.11
CA ARG A 204 15.61 -11.32 -4.83
C ARG A 204 15.22 -11.34 -6.31
N ASN A 205 14.07 -10.75 -6.67
CA ASN A 205 13.61 -10.68 -8.06
C ASN A 205 14.05 -9.41 -8.79
N GLY A 206 14.91 -8.60 -8.16
CA GLY A 206 15.51 -7.41 -8.73
C GLY A 206 14.58 -6.20 -8.86
N LEU A 207 13.34 -6.28 -8.34
CA LEU A 207 12.37 -5.17 -8.48
C LEU A 207 12.85 -3.89 -7.80
N LYS A 208 13.29 -4.00 -6.53
CA LYS A 208 13.69 -2.84 -5.72
C LYS A 208 14.81 -2.04 -6.41
N GLU A 209 15.85 -2.73 -6.85
CA GLU A 209 16.98 -2.12 -7.56
C GLU A 209 16.56 -1.55 -8.92
N THR A 210 15.76 -2.30 -9.69
CA THR A 210 15.29 -1.85 -11.01
C THR A 210 14.40 -0.60 -10.87
N ALA A 211 13.48 -0.56 -9.91
CA ALA A 211 12.65 0.62 -9.67
C ALA A 211 13.50 1.85 -9.31
N HIS A 212 14.47 1.68 -8.42
CA HIS A 212 15.39 2.77 -8.05
C HIS A 212 16.22 3.26 -9.26
N ARG A 213 16.83 2.35 -10.02
CA ARG A 213 17.63 2.67 -11.23
C ARG A 213 16.82 3.41 -12.28
N LEU A 214 15.57 3.00 -12.49
CA LEU A 214 14.67 3.63 -13.46
C LEU A 214 14.02 4.91 -12.92
N GLY A 215 14.25 5.26 -11.66
CA GLY A 215 13.69 6.44 -11.03
C GLY A 215 12.18 6.33 -10.81
N LYS A 216 11.68 5.12 -10.56
CA LYS A 216 10.29 4.87 -10.17
C LYS A 216 10.21 4.75 -8.64
N GLY A 217 9.15 5.25 -8.03
CA GLY A 217 8.89 5.07 -6.61
C GLY A 217 8.56 3.61 -6.28
N LEU A 218 8.86 3.19 -5.06
CA LEU A 218 8.42 1.93 -4.51
C LEU A 218 7.53 2.21 -3.28
N ILE A 219 6.32 1.65 -3.28
CA ILE A 219 5.43 1.65 -2.13
C ILE A 219 5.15 0.21 -1.72
N THR A 220 5.10 -0.06 -0.41
CA THR A 220 5.03 -1.43 0.08
C THR A 220 3.74 -1.71 0.82
N PHE A 221 3.07 -2.81 0.47
CA PHE A 221 1.94 -3.33 1.22
C PHE A 221 2.34 -4.50 2.14
N SER A 222 1.51 -4.79 3.14
CA SER A 222 1.78 -5.76 4.21
C SER A 222 3.13 -5.52 4.93
N PRO A 223 3.47 -4.27 5.28
CA PRO A 223 4.77 -3.93 5.88
C PRO A 223 4.98 -4.62 7.24
N LEU A 224 3.90 -4.95 7.95
CA LEU A 224 3.91 -5.65 9.23
C LEU A 224 3.61 -7.17 9.09
N ALA A 225 3.79 -7.75 7.90
CA ALA A 225 3.55 -9.18 7.64
C ALA A 225 2.20 -9.65 8.22
N GLN A 226 1.13 -8.86 7.99
CA GLN A 226 -0.23 -9.10 8.50
C GLN A 226 -0.35 -9.18 10.04
N GLY A 227 0.56 -8.52 10.74
CA GLY A 227 0.63 -8.47 12.21
C GLY A 227 1.67 -9.40 12.83
N LEU A 228 2.38 -10.23 12.06
CA LEU A 228 3.50 -11.05 12.57
C LEU A 228 4.66 -10.18 13.09
N LEU A 229 4.92 -9.05 12.45
CA LEU A 229 5.94 -8.08 12.87
C LEU A 229 5.39 -7.09 13.92
N THR A 230 4.74 -7.68 14.94
CA THR A 230 4.27 -7.00 16.14
C THR A 230 4.43 -7.92 17.34
N ASN A 231 4.26 -7.41 18.55
CA ASN A 231 4.27 -8.23 19.78
C ASN A 231 2.98 -9.05 19.97
N ARG A 232 2.02 -8.94 19.04
CA ARG A 232 0.65 -9.46 19.20
C ARG A 232 0.56 -10.97 19.40
N TYR A 233 1.48 -11.72 18.75
CA TYR A 233 1.46 -13.19 18.77
C TYR A 233 2.45 -13.82 19.75
N LEU A 234 3.23 -13.04 20.51
CA LEU A 234 4.25 -13.54 21.42
C LEU A 234 3.67 -14.40 22.56
N ASN A 235 2.44 -14.10 23.00
CA ASN A 235 1.76 -14.76 24.09
C ASN A 235 0.54 -15.60 23.63
N GLY A 236 0.57 -16.07 22.38
CA GLY A 236 -0.53 -16.84 21.78
C GLY A 236 -1.31 -16.07 20.73
N VAL A 237 -2.40 -16.67 20.24
CA VAL A 237 -3.27 -16.07 19.21
C VAL A 237 -4.39 -15.28 19.87
N PRO A 238 -4.39 -13.93 19.81
CA PRO A 238 -5.49 -13.14 20.37
C PRO A 238 -6.81 -13.41 19.66
N ALA A 239 -7.92 -13.42 20.40
CA ALA A 239 -9.25 -13.68 19.85
C ALA A 239 -9.68 -12.65 18.78
N ASP A 240 -9.16 -11.43 18.85
CA ASP A 240 -9.41 -10.34 17.89
C ASP A 240 -8.36 -10.27 16.76
N SER A 241 -7.51 -11.31 16.61
CA SER A 241 -6.47 -11.36 15.58
C SER A 241 -7.00 -11.85 14.23
N ARG A 242 -6.24 -11.56 13.15
CA ARG A 242 -6.56 -12.08 11.81
C ARG A 242 -6.60 -13.59 11.76
N ILE A 243 -5.69 -14.26 12.44
CA ILE A 243 -5.67 -15.73 12.51
C ILE A 243 -6.98 -16.26 13.07
N ALA A 244 -7.57 -15.58 14.07
CA ALA A 244 -8.82 -16.00 14.70
C ALA A 244 -10.07 -15.68 13.85
N HIS A 245 -10.05 -14.62 13.05
CA HIS A 245 -11.23 -14.12 12.33
C HIS A 245 -11.20 -14.35 10.82
N ASP A 246 -10.00 -14.34 10.20
CA ASP A 246 -9.86 -14.45 8.74
C ASP A 246 -8.57 -15.23 8.38
N GLY A 247 -8.67 -16.53 8.46
CA GLY A 247 -7.55 -17.44 8.12
C GLY A 247 -7.19 -17.52 6.63
N ARG A 248 -7.86 -16.78 5.74
CA ARG A 248 -7.59 -16.81 4.29
C ARG A 248 -6.19 -16.27 3.96
N PHE A 249 -5.72 -15.28 4.69
CA PHE A 249 -4.47 -14.56 4.39
C PHE A 249 -3.35 -14.80 5.40
N LEU A 250 -3.67 -15.14 6.65
CA LEU A 250 -2.73 -15.51 7.68
C LEU A 250 -3.29 -16.70 8.46
N GLN A 251 -2.68 -17.85 8.29
CA GLN A 251 -3.08 -19.11 8.97
C GLN A 251 -2.25 -19.32 10.23
N GLN A 252 -2.78 -20.11 11.17
CA GLN A 252 -2.08 -20.48 12.39
C GLN A 252 -0.78 -21.26 12.11
N SER A 253 -0.71 -21.98 11.00
CA SER A 253 0.50 -22.66 10.52
C SER A 253 1.70 -21.73 10.24
N ALA A 254 1.46 -20.43 10.08
CA ALA A 254 2.53 -19.43 9.95
C ALA A 254 3.26 -19.15 11.29
N LEU A 255 2.69 -19.53 12.42
CA LEU A 255 3.27 -19.39 13.76
C LEU A 255 4.05 -20.63 14.16
N THR A 256 5.07 -20.99 13.38
CA THR A 256 5.99 -22.09 13.76
C THR A 256 6.85 -21.68 14.97
N PRO A 257 7.41 -22.62 15.73
CA PRO A 257 8.34 -22.31 16.82
C PRO A 257 9.49 -21.39 16.36
N GLU A 258 10.05 -21.64 15.18
CA GLU A 258 11.13 -20.87 14.56
C GLU A 258 10.68 -19.45 14.29
N ARG A 259 9.48 -19.28 13.68
CA ARG A 259 8.92 -17.95 13.41
C ARG A 259 8.64 -17.18 14.68
N LEU A 260 8.15 -17.82 15.71
CA LEU A 260 7.93 -17.19 17.01
C LEU A 260 9.25 -16.79 17.67
N GLN A 261 10.32 -17.57 17.49
CA GLN A 261 11.65 -17.17 17.97
C GLN A 261 12.18 -15.96 17.22
N GLN A 262 12.08 -15.94 15.90
CA GLN A 262 12.44 -14.77 15.07
C GLN A 262 11.69 -13.51 15.51
N ILE A 263 10.38 -13.62 15.81
CA ILE A 263 9.59 -12.48 16.30
C ILE A 263 10.10 -12.00 17.65
N ARG A 264 10.48 -12.92 18.58
CA ARG A 264 11.08 -12.53 19.88
C ARG A 264 12.39 -11.80 19.69
N ASP A 265 13.30 -12.36 18.91
CA ASP A 265 14.63 -11.80 18.68
C ASP A 265 14.55 -10.41 18.01
N LEU A 266 13.63 -10.23 17.04
CA LEU A 266 13.36 -8.92 16.44
C LEU A 266 12.70 -7.95 17.43
N ASN A 267 11.84 -8.43 18.33
CA ASN A 267 11.22 -7.58 19.35
C ASN A 267 12.25 -7.10 20.38
N ASP A 268 13.20 -7.95 20.75
CA ASP A 268 14.29 -7.58 21.67
C ASP A 268 15.20 -6.52 21.03
N LEU A 269 15.55 -6.70 19.74
CA LEU A 269 16.29 -5.68 18.98
C LEU A 269 15.51 -4.35 18.90
N ALA A 270 14.21 -4.40 18.65
CA ALA A 270 13.38 -3.19 18.63
C ALA A 270 13.38 -2.48 19.99
N ALA A 271 13.30 -3.24 21.10
CA ALA A 271 13.36 -2.67 22.44
C ALA A 271 14.71 -2.00 22.74
N GLU A 272 15.84 -2.58 22.29
CA GLU A 272 17.18 -1.95 22.38
C GLU A 272 17.21 -0.57 21.67
N ARG A 273 16.44 -0.44 20.56
CA ARG A 273 16.29 0.81 19.79
C ARG A 273 15.29 1.80 20.42
N GLY A 274 14.63 1.44 21.52
CA GLY A 274 13.53 2.23 22.09
C GLY A 274 12.28 2.28 21.21
N GLN A 275 12.07 1.28 20.35
CA GLN A 275 10.94 1.15 19.43
C GLN A 275 10.12 -0.10 19.75
N THR A 276 8.86 -0.11 19.37
CA THR A 276 8.10 -1.36 19.23
C THR A 276 8.57 -2.11 18.00
N LEU A 277 8.32 -3.42 17.92
CA LEU A 277 8.63 -4.22 16.73
C LEU A 277 7.92 -3.66 15.47
N ALA A 278 6.70 -3.17 15.61
CA ALA A 278 5.98 -2.53 14.51
C ALA A 278 6.68 -1.25 14.02
N GLU A 279 7.07 -0.36 14.95
CA GLU A 279 7.81 0.87 14.60
C GLU A 279 9.15 0.54 13.94
N MET A 280 9.93 -0.39 14.48
CA MET A 280 11.20 -0.81 13.89
C MET A 280 11.00 -1.40 12.49
N SER A 281 9.99 -2.23 12.28
CA SER A 281 9.71 -2.86 10.99
C SER A 281 9.31 -1.85 9.90
N LEU A 282 8.54 -0.83 10.25
CA LEU A 282 8.19 0.26 9.34
C LEU A 282 9.40 1.17 9.06
N ALA A 283 10.18 1.50 10.10
CA ALA A 283 11.40 2.27 9.99
C ALA A 283 12.42 1.56 9.08
N TRP A 284 12.55 0.23 9.22
CA TRP A 284 13.44 -0.60 8.40
C TRP A 284 13.09 -0.53 6.91
N LEU A 285 11.81 -0.47 6.55
CA LEU A 285 11.41 -0.31 5.15
C LEU A 285 11.80 1.05 4.56
N LEU A 286 11.87 2.08 5.39
CA LEU A 286 12.14 3.45 4.96
C LEU A 286 13.62 3.86 5.06
N HIS A 287 14.48 3.03 5.66
CA HIS A 287 15.82 3.43 6.10
C HIS A 287 16.78 3.83 4.97
N ASP A 288 16.67 3.18 3.80
CA ASP A 288 17.58 3.39 2.67
C ASP A 288 17.06 4.41 1.63
N GLY A 289 15.86 4.95 1.84
CA GLY A 289 15.22 5.91 0.96
C GLY A 289 14.72 5.34 -0.38
N MET A 290 14.83 4.03 -0.63
CA MET A 290 14.31 3.39 -1.86
C MET A 290 12.79 3.18 -1.79
N VAL A 291 12.23 3.01 -0.60
CA VAL A 291 10.79 2.94 -0.37
C VAL A 291 10.26 4.35 -0.11
N ALA A 292 9.39 4.83 -0.98
CA ALA A 292 8.81 6.16 -0.86
C ALA A 292 7.73 6.24 0.23
N SER A 293 6.99 5.15 0.45
CA SER A 293 5.91 5.09 1.43
C SER A 293 5.62 3.67 1.86
N VAL A 294 5.13 3.49 3.07
CA VAL A 294 4.63 2.21 3.58
C VAL A 294 3.11 2.26 3.75
N LEU A 295 2.40 1.28 3.18
CA LEU A 295 0.95 1.16 3.30
C LEU A 295 0.57 0.46 4.60
N VAL A 296 -0.03 1.18 5.51
CA VAL A 296 -0.53 0.63 6.76
C VAL A 296 -2.06 0.49 6.74
N GLY A 297 -2.55 -0.67 7.16
CA GLY A 297 -3.94 -0.88 7.50
C GLY A 297 -4.13 -0.79 9.01
N ALA A 298 -5.22 -0.18 9.46
CA ALA A 298 -5.55 -0.07 10.86
C ALA A 298 -7.02 -0.41 11.11
N SER A 299 -7.32 -0.99 12.27
CA SER A 299 -8.70 -1.24 12.73
C SER A 299 -9.18 -0.22 13.77
N ARG A 300 -8.29 0.65 14.24
CA ARG A 300 -8.58 1.73 15.20
C ARG A 300 -7.57 2.88 15.04
N PRO A 301 -7.95 4.13 15.32
CA PRO A 301 -7.11 5.31 15.17
C PRO A 301 -5.75 5.21 15.87
N GLN A 302 -5.72 4.67 17.09
CA GLN A 302 -4.48 4.56 17.85
C GLN A 302 -3.39 3.75 17.12
N GLN A 303 -3.76 2.72 16.35
CA GLN A 303 -2.79 1.96 15.56
C GLN A 303 -2.11 2.80 14.46
N LEU A 304 -2.83 3.78 13.89
CA LEU A 304 -2.20 4.72 12.94
C LEU A 304 -1.18 5.61 13.65
N ILE A 305 -1.55 6.13 14.81
CA ILE A 305 -0.66 6.99 15.62
C ILE A 305 0.59 6.21 16.04
N ASP A 306 0.42 4.97 16.49
CA ASP A 306 1.53 4.08 16.87
C ASP A 306 2.44 3.82 15.66
N ASN A 307 1.87 3.53 14.49
CA ASN A 307 2.64 3.29 13.26
C ASN A 307 3.42 4.54 12.79
N ILE A 308 2.85 5.73 12.93
CA ILE A 308 3.53 7.01 12.64
C ILE A 308 4.73 7.19 13.59
N GLY A 309 4.70 6.62 14.79
CA GLY A 309 5.81 6.61 15.74
C GLY A 309 7.10 6.05 15.15
N ALA A 310 7.04 5.17 14.15
CA ALA A 310 8.19 4.65 13.41
C ALA A 310 9.10 5.75 12.84
N LEU A 311 8.51 6.88 12.45
CA LEU A 311 9.22 8.01 11.83
C LEU A 311 10.15 8.77 12.77
N ARG A 312 10.08 8.51 14.08
CA ARG A 312 10.97 9.13 15.07
C ARG A 312 12.42 8.63 14.97
N ASN A 313 12.62 7.39 14.50
CA ASN A 313 13.94 6.80 14.33
C ASN A 313 13.95 5.83 13.14
N THR A 314 14.30 6.32 11.96
CA THR A 314 14.45 5.54 10.73
C THR A 314 15.90 5.20 10.40
N SER A 315 16.85 5.62 11.23
CA SER A 315 18.27 5.31 11.04
C SER A 315 18.61 3.94 11.61
N PHE A 316 19.47 3.20 10.92
CA PHE A 316 19.98 1.90 11.36
C PHE A 316 21.51 1.89 11.24
N SER A 317 22.17 1.28 12.20
CA SER A 317 23.58 0.92 12.07
C SER A 317 23.75 -0.34 11.24
N ASP A 318 24.94 -0.53 10.65
CA ASP A 318 25.28 -1.77 9.91
C ASP A 318 25.15 -3.03 10.80
N GLU A 319 25.37 -2.89 12.12
CA GLU A 319 25.20 -3.98 13.07
C GLU A 319 23.74 -4.37 13.23
N GLU A 320 22.84 -3.38 13.39
CA GLU A 320 21.40 -3.64 13.50
C GLU A 320 20.85 -4.28 12.21
N LEU A 321 21.27 -3.80 11.03
CA LEU A 321 20.88 -4.39 9.75
C LEU A 321 21.36 -5.83 9.62
N ARG A 322 22.62 -6.13 9.98
CA ARG A 322 23.15 -7.50 9.97
C ARG A 322 22.41 -8.41 10.96
N ARG A 323 22.02 -7.90 12.13
CA ARG A 323 21.23 -8.69 13.11
C ARG A 323 19.84 -8.98 12.55
N ILE A 324 19.16 -8.02 11.93
CA ILE A 324 17.87 -8.23 11.28
C ILE A 324 17.99 -9.31 10.19
N ASP A 325 19.02 -9.22 9.33
CA ASP A 325 19.26 -10.20 8.27
C ASP A 325 19.52 -11.60 8.84
N GLY A 326 20.35 -11.71 9.87
CA GLY A 326 20.66 -12.99 10.53
C GLY A 326 19.47 -13.65 11.24
N ILE A 327 18.46 -12.86 11.65
CA ILE A 327 17.23 -13.37 12.26
C ILE A 327 16.22 -13.77 11.18
N SER A 328 16.11 -13.03 10.09
CA SER A 328 14.97 -13.10 9.17
C SER A 328 15.22 -13.92 7.89
N LEU A 329 16.48 -14.06 7.46
CA LEU A 329 16.91 -14.81 6.28
C LEU A 329 17.38 -16.22 6.65
#